data_d68c4b0fbbd87da83d0c1da3e5b4499f
#
_entry.id   d68c4b0fbbd87da83d0c1da3e5b4499f
#
_cell.length_a   1.000
_cell.length_b   1.000
_cell.length_c   1.000
_cell.angle_alpha   90.00
_cell.angle_beta   90.00
_cell.angle_gamma   90.00
#
_symmetry.space_group_name_H-M   'P 1'
#
loop_
_entity.id
_entity.type
_entity.pdbx_description
1 polymer ?
#
loop_
_entity_poly.entity_id
_entity_poly.type
_entity_poly.pdbx_seq_one_letter_code
_entity_poly.pdbx_strand_id
1 'polypeptide(L)'
;MAAAFVYQELLGDGGVASLVEEDGYVPNGYIGHITMRSKMRGTVDGNGLPIFGRTPYQNGVGGKPVFELDGNEILFPKTEIMDADQALLVGGDWSIPVWAMRTDITTKLLTEAVIQDPTTMQIVYNLAQQDMVALRCVFRAGWVLPNPVNRLNMENESRYPFAVLAP
;
A
#
# COMPACT_ATOMS: atom_id res chain seq x y z
N MET A 1 -22.44 18.26 3.32
CA MET A 1 -21.33 18.83 2.54
C MET A 1 -20.08 17.95 2.49
N ALA A 2 -19.89 16.95 3.37
CA ALA A 2 -18.69 16.10 3.37
C ALA A 2 -18.63 15.05 2.22
N ALA A 3 -19.75 14.69 1.63
CA ALA A 3 -19.84 13.61 0.64
C ALA A 3 -19.27 13.97 -0.75
N ALA A 4 -19.49 15.20 -1.19
CA ALA A 4 -18.98 15.67 -2.49
C ALA A 4 -17.45 15.83 -2.50
N PHE A 5 -16.89 16.15 -1.35
CA PHE A 5 -15.46 16.36 -1.16
C PHE A 5 -14.65 15.06 -1.39
N VAL A 6 -15.05 13.95 -0.77
CA VAL A 6 -14.32 12.67 -0.90
C VAL A 6 -14.35 12.14 -2.34
N TYR A 7 -15.45 12.29 -3.07
CA TYR A 7 -15.53 11.84 -4.45
C TYR A 7 -14.64 12.67 -5.38
N GLN A 8 -14.64 13.98 -5.21
CA GLN A 8 -13.80 14.90 -5.97
C GLN A 8 -12.31 14.65 -5.73
N GLU A 9 -11.91 14.38 -4.50
CA GLU A 9 -10.52 14.09 -4.15
C GLU A 9 -10.03 12.74 -4.68
N LEU A 10 -10.92 11.82 -4.95
CA LEU A 10 -10.56 10.48 -5.44
C LEU A 10 -10.53 10.40 -6.96
N LEU A 11 -11.60 10.84 -7.62
CA LEU A 11 -11.81 10.67 -9.07
C LEU A 11 -11.99 12.00 -9.81
N GLY A 12 -12.18 13.13 -9.11
CA GLY A 12 -12.33 14.42 -9.73
C GLY A 12 -11.03 15.00 -10.25
N ASP A 13 -11.13 16.14 -10.91
CA ASP A 13 -9.99 16.92 -11.38
C ASP A 13 -9.06 17.30 -10.22
N GLY A 14 -7.76 16.95 -10.33
CA GLY A 14 -6.79 17.03 -9.24
C GLY A 14 -6.93 15.93 -8.17
N GLY A 15 -7.82 14.96 -8.36
CA GLY A 15 -7.93 13.78 -7.49
C GLY A 15 -6.83 12.75 -7.73
N VAL A 16 -6.80 11.71 -6.89
CA VAL A 16 -5.76 10.67 -6.95
C VAL A 16 -5.69 9.99 -8.31
N ALA A 17 -6.85 9.68 -8.92
CA ALA A 17 -6.87 9.06 -10.24
C ALA A 17 -6.39 10.03 -11.32
N SER A 18 -6.89 11.28 -11.33
CA SER A 18 -6.51 12.30 -12.29
C SER A 18 -5.01 12.58 -12.28
N LEU A 19 -4.38 12.70 -11.12
CA LEU A 19 -2.94 12.93 -11.01
C LEU A 19 -2.10 11.82 -11.65
N VAL A 20 -2.53 10.56 -11.51
CA VAL A 20 -1.87 9.41 -12.14
C VAL A 20 -2.07 9.43 -13.65
N GLU A 21 -3.27 9.81 -14.12
CA GLU A 21 -3.62 9.88 -15.54
C GLU A 21 -2.91 11.03 -16.26
N GLU A 22 -2.75 12.19 -15.63
CA GLU A 22 -1.98 13.31 -16.15
C GLU A 22 -0.53 12.93 -16.44
N ASP A 23 0.04 12.06 -15.63
CA ASP A 23 1.38 11.51 -15.83
C ASP A 23 1.44 10.38 -16.87
N GLY A 24 0.30 9.99 -17.44
CA GLY A 24 0.21 9.00 -18.51
C GLY A 24 0.18 7.55 -18.03
N TYR A 25 -0.20 7.33 -16.79
CA TYR A 25 -0.46 6.01 -16.23
C TYR A 25 -1.96 5.79 -16.03
N VAL A 26 -2.38 4.54 -15.90
CA VAL A 26 -3.78 4.20 -15.63
C VAL A 26 -3.85 3.50 -14.29
N PRO A 27 -4.53 4.07 -13.30
CA PRO A 27 -4.65 3.42 -12.01
C PRO A 27 -5.41 2.09 -12.15
N ASN A 28 -4.83 1.01 -11.67
CA ASN A 28 -5.39 -0.34 -11.73
C ASN A 28 -5.61 -0.96 -10.35
N GLY A 29 -5.36 -0.22 -9.29
CA GLY A 29 -5.61 -0.65 -7.92
C GLY A 29 -5.38 0.45 -6.90
N TYR A 30 -6.02 0.27 -5.75
CA TYR A 30 -5.97 1.22 -4.65
C TYR A 30 -5.72 0.50 -3.34
N ILE A 31 -4.90 1.13 -2.47
CA ILE A 31 -4.70 0.69 -1.09
C ILE A 31 -5.10 1.84 -0.18
N GLY A 32 -6.05 1.58 0.72
CA GLY A 32 -6.56 2.58 1.64
C GLY A 32 -6.33 2.23 3.10
N HIS A 33 -6.13 3.24 3.93
CA HIS A 33 -6.14 3.06 5.37
C HIS A 33 -7.53 2.62 5.85
N ILE A 34 -7.59 1.80 6.90
CA ILE A 34 -8.86 1.22 7.38
C ILE A 34 -9.93 2.27 7.72
N THR A 35 -9.53 3.47 8.15
CA THR A 35 -10.43 4.58 8.46
C THR A 35 -11.14 5.13 7.22
N MET A 36 -10.53 5.01 6.03
CA MET A 36 -11.13 5.45 4.78
C MET A 36 -12.43 4.70 4.47
N ARG A 37 -12.56 3.44 4.91
CA ARG A 37 -13.79 2.66 4.75
C ARG A 37 -15.03 3.33 5.38
N SER A 38 -14.85 3.99 6.52
CA SER A 38 -15.96 4.68 7.19
C SER A 38 -16.33 5.96 6.44
N LYS A 39 -15.35 6.70 5.95
CA LYS A 39 -15.56 7.89 5.11
C LYS A 39 -16.32 7.51 3.84
N MET A 40 -15.88 6.49 3.11
CA MET A 40 -16.53 6.02 1.88
C MET A 40 -17.96 5.51 2.11
N ARG A 41 -18.23 4.81 3.23
CA ARG A 41 -19.59 4.36 3.55
C ARG A 41 -20.55 5.50 3.88
N GLY A 42 -20.02 6.58 4.44
CA GLY A 42 -20.80 7.77 4.78
C GLY A 42 -21.03 8.72 3.58
N THR A 43 -20.38 8.47 2.45
CA THR A 43 -20.51 9.30 1.25
C THR A 43 -21.77 8.91 0.48
N VAL A 44 -22.73 9.82 0.42
CA VAL A 44 -24.01 9.64 -0.27
C VAL A 44 -24.24 10.77 -1.27
N ASP A 45 -25.02 10.51 -2.30
CA ASP A 45 -25.44 11.52 -3.27
C ASP A 45 -26.50 12.46 -2.70
N GLY A 46 -26.96 13.43 -3.50
CA GLY A 46 -28.04 14.36 -3.12
C GLY A 46 -29.38 13.70 -2.79
N ASN A 47 -29.57 12.44 -3.17
CA ASN A 47 -30.76 11.65 -2.91
C ASN A 47 -30.58 10.68 -1.71
N GLY A 48 -29.43 10.70 -1.07
CA GLY A 48 -29.12 9.82 0.06
C GLY A 48 -28.67 8.41 -0.34
N LEU A 49 -28.35 8.17 -1.62
CA LEU A 49 -27.84 6.88 -2.09
C LEU A 49 -26.31 6.85 -1.93
N PRO A 50 -25.73 5.70 -1.50
CA PRO A 50 -24.29 5.55 -1.43
C PRO A 50 -23.64 5.71 -2.80
N ILE A 51 -22.63 6.59 -2.91
CA ILE A 51 -21.89 6.82 -4.16
C ILE A 51 -20.93 5.67 -4.44
N PHE A 52 -20.24 5.19 -3.39
CA PHE A 52 -19.33 4.06 -3.53
C PHE A 52 -20.12 2.75 -3.48
N GLY A 53 -20.18 2.08 -4.63
CA GLY A 53 -20.83 0.78 -4.77
C GLY A 53 -20.16 -0.23 -3.85
N ARG A 54 -20.97 -0.95 -3.11
CA ARG A 54 -20.56 -2.21 -2.52
C ARG A 54 -21.02 -3.25 -3.51
N THR A 55 -20.09 -3.91 -4.19
CA THR A 55 -20.49 -5.05 -5.01
C THR A 55 -21.09 -6.10 -4.06
N PRO A 56 -22.40 -6.31 -4.08
CA PRO A 56 -22.97 -7.36 -3.29
C PRO A 56 -22.61 -8.69 -3.95
N TYR A 57 -21.64 -9.38 -3.35
CA TYR A 57 -21.41 -10.80 -3.60
C TYR A 57 -21.06 -11.23 -5.03
N GLN A 58 -19.78 -11.27 -5.33
CA GLN A 58 -19.35 -11.94 -6.56
C GLN A 58 -19.47 -13.48 -6.52
N ASN A 59 -19.78 -14.12 -5.43
CA ASN A 59 -19.93 -15.58 -5.39
C ASN A 59 -20.88 -16.04 -4.25
N GLY A 60 -22.17 -15.92 -4.46
CA GLY A 60 -23.12 -16.63 -3.61
C GLY A 60 -23.16 -16.18 -2.13
N VAL A 61 -24.03 -16.76 -1.36
CA VAL A 61 -24.28 -16.48 0.05
C VAL A 61 -22.98 -16.42 0.88
N GLY A 62 -22.60 -15.23 1.35
CA GLY A 62 -21.54 -15.06 2.34
C GLY A 62 -20.30 -14.27 1.91
N GLY A 63 -20.26 -13.66 0.73
CA GLY A 63 -19.15 -12.81 0.28
C GLY A 63 -18.95 -11.55 1.14
N LYS A 64 -17.70 -11.12 1.36
CA LYS A 64 -17.41 -9.86 2.05
C LYS A 64 -17.70 -8.70 1.09
N PRO A 65 -18.26 -7.58 1.56
CA PRO A 65 -18.45 -6.41 0.71
C PRO A 65 -17.08 -5.88 0.26
N VAL A 66 -16.88 -5.79 -1.04
CA VAL A 66 -15.70 -5.20 -1.68
C VAL A 66 -16.00 -3.75 -1.99
N PHE A 67 -15.07 -2.85 -1.72
CA PHE A 67 -15.16 -1.46 -2.15
C PHE A 67 -14.44 -1.33 -3.49
N GLU A 68 -15.11 -0.73 -4.45
CA GLU A 68 -14.59 -0.49 -5.79
C GLU A 68 -14.53 1.01 -6.05
N LEU A 69 -13.47 1.42 -6.72
CA LEU A 69 -13.27 2.76 -7.22
C LEU A 69 -12.85 2.64 -8.69
N ASP A 70 -13.63 3.26 -9.57
CA ASP A 70 -13.42 3.19 -11.03
C ASP A 70 -13.26 1.75 -11.56
N GLY A 71 -14.08 0.82 -11.05
CA GLY A 71 -14.03 -0.60 -11.42
C GLY A 71 -12.85 -1.39 -10.83
N ASN A 72 -11.98 -0.76 -10.06
CA ASN A 72 -10.85 -1.40 -9.40
C ASN A 72 -11.10 -1.60 -7.91
N GLU A 73 -10.63 -2.74 -7.39
CA GLU A 73 -10.79 -3.07 -5.97
C GLU A 73 -9.89 -2.19 -5.10
N ILE A 74 -10.45 -1.74 -3.96
CA ILE A 74 -9.68 -1.05 -2.92
C ILE A 74 -9.33 -2.05 -1.83
N LEU A 75 -8.02 -2.26 -1.60
CA LEU A 75 -7.51 -3.07 -0.52
C LEU A 75 -7.41 -2.26 0.77
N PHE A 76 -7.93 -2.80 1.86
CA PHE A 76 -7.82 -2.22 3.20
C PHE A 76 -7.04 -3.17 4.11
N PRO A 77 -5.72 -3.05 4.19
CA PRO A 77 -4.92 -3.89 5.07
C PRO A 77 -5.31 -3.65 6.52
N LYS A 78 -5.36 -4.74 7.31
CA LYS A 78 -5.71 -4.68 8.74
C LYS A 78 -4.51 -4.33 9.63
N THR A 79 -3.31 -4.47 9.09
CA THR A 79 -2.06 -4.08 9.72
C THR A 79 -1.76 -2.62 9.45
N GLU A 80 -1.16 -1.92 10.38
CA GLU A 80 -0.72 -0.52 10.23
C GLU A 80 0.45 -0.43 9.23
N ILE A 81 0.16 -0.66 7.95
CA ILE A 81 1.11 -0.50 6.85
C ILE A 81 1.19 0.98 6.43
N MET A 82 0.09 1.71 6.64
CA MET A 82 -0.04 3.12 6.30
C MET A 82 -0.31 3.92 7.56
N ASP A 83 0.37 5.04 7.69
CA ASP A 83 0.10 6.04 8.70
C ASP A 83 -1.05 6.93 8.24
N ALA A 84 -2.14 6.97 9.03
CA ALA A 84 -3.33 7.75 8.70
C ALA A 84 -3.09 9.26 8.66
N ASP A 85 -2.05 9.74 9.32
CA ASP A 85 -1.66 11.16 9.34
C ASP A 85 -0.84 11.54 8.09
N GLN A 86 -0.35 10.57 7.33
CA GLN A 86 0.42 10.80 6.12
C GLN A 86 -0.34 10.42 4.85
N ALA A 87 -1.07 9.32 4.89
CA ALA A 87 -1.76 8.80 3.71
C ALA A 87 -3.07 8.07 4.06
N LEU A 88 -4.17 8.53 3.47
CA LEU A 88 -5.46 7.86 3.60
C LEU A 88 -5.71 6.84 2.49
N LEU A 89 -5.26 7.13 1.28
CA LEU A 89 -5.40 6.27 0.11
C LEU A 89 -4.17 6.45 -0.79
N VAL A 90 -3.71 5.36 -1.36
CA VAL A 90 -2.69 5.33 -2.42
C VAL A 90 -3.33 4.67 -3.63
N GLY A 91 -3.38 5.36 -4.74
CA GLY A 91 -3.83 4.83 -6.02
C GLY A 91 -2.74 4.89 -7.06
N GLY A 92 -2.75 3.98 -8.00
CA GLY A 92 -1.77 4.00 -9.08
C GLY A 92 -1.73 2.74 -9.93
N ASP A 93 -0.74 2.70 -10.78
CA ASP A 93 -0.48 1.55 -11.67
C ASP A 93 0.47 0.56 -11.00
N TRP A 94 -0.10 -0.50 -10.44
CA TRP A 94 0.62 -1.58 -9.76
C TRP A 94 1.32 -2.55 -10.70
N SER A 95 1.19 -2.38 -12.02
CA SER A 95 1.94 -3.17 -12.99
C SER A 95 3.37 -2.65 -13.18
N ILE A 96 3.65 -1.41 -12.79
CA ILE A 96 4.94 -0.75 -12.99
C ILE A 96 6.01 -1.19 -11.99
N PRO A 97 5.73 -1.40 -10.68
CA PRO A 97 6.76 -1.78 -9.72
C PRO A 97 7.43 -3.10 -10.09
N VAL A 98 8.77 -3.08 -10.13
CA VAL A 98 9.57 -4.28 -10.36
C VAL A 98 10.18 -4.73 -9.05
N TRP A 99 9.92 -5.98 -8.69
CA TRP A 99 10.48 -6.64 -7.52
C TRP A 99 11.67 -7.51 -7.89
N ALA A 100 12.73 -7.42 -7.13
CA ALA A 100 13.89 -8.28 -7.26
C ALA A 100 14.21 -8.95 -5.92
N MET A 101 14.21 -10.26 -5.89
CA MET A 101 14.69 -11.03 -4.74
C MET A 101 16.15 -11.42 -4.96
N ARG A 102 17.05 -10.89 -4.11
CA ARG A 102 18.46 -11.27 -4.12
C ARG A 102 18.69 -12.58 -3.37
N THR A 103 17.99 -12.78 -2.26
CA THR A 103 18.13 -13.95 -1.40
C THR A 103 16.74 -14.31 -0.90
N ASP A 104 16.30 -15.50 -1.21
CA ASP A 104 15.08 -16.07 -0.66
C ASP A 104 15.22 -16.33 0.84
N ILE A 105 14.14 -16.65 1.51
CA ILE A 105 14.13 -16.90 2.95
C ILE A 105 15.08 -18.06 3.27
N THR A 106 16.22 -17.75 3.89
CA THR A 106 17.16 -18.74 4.39
C THR A 106 17.12 -18.76 5.91
N THR A 107 17.00 -19.94 6.47
CA THR A 107 17.01 -20.15 7.92
C THR A 107 18.25 -20.91 8.33
N LYS A 108 18.88 -20.47 9.42
CA LYS A 108 20.03 -21.14 10.02
C LYS A 108 19.87 -21.19 11.53
N LEU A 109 20.06 -22.38 12.09
CA LEU A 109 20.15 -22.58 13.51
C LEU A 109 21.56 -22.24 13.98
N LEU A 110 21.67 -21.38 14.98
CA LEU A 110 22.94 -20.98 15.58
C LEU A 110 23.00 -21.46 17.03
N THR A 111 24.01 -22.24 17.35
CA THR A 111 24.23 -22.76 18.68
C THR A 111 25.49 -22.18 19.36
N GLU A 112 26.43 -21.67 18.55
CA GLU A 112 27.75 -21.18 19.02
C GLU A 112 27.97 -19.70 18.58
N ALA A 113 26.94 -18.88 18.65
CA ALA A 113 27.06 -17.48 18.25
C ALA A 113 27.04 -16.54 19.46
N VAL A 114 27.68 -15.39 19.30
CA VAL A 114 27.60 -14.27 20.24
C VAL A 114 26.75 -13.17 19.59
N ILE A 115 25.76 -12.71 20.32
CA ILE A 115 24.89 -11.62 19.90
C ILE A 115 25.28 -10.37 20.67
N GLN A 116 25.64 -9.32 19.91
CA GLN A 116 26.04 -8.02 20.43
C GLN A 116 24.99 -6.98 20.13
N ASP A 117 24.83 -6.00 21.00
CA ASP A 117 24.05 -4.81 20.73
C ASP A 117 24.78 -3.96 19.67
N PRO A 118 24.12 -3.61 18.54
CA PRO A 118 24.74 -2.83 17.47
C PRO A 118 25.16 -1.42 17.87
N THR A 119 24.58 -0.86 18.94
CA THR A 119 24.86 0.50 19.42
C THR A 119 25.98 0.54 20.44
N THR A 120 25.91 -0.35 21.44
CA THR A 120 26.86 -0.35 22.57
C THR A 120 28.04 -1.31 22.38
N MET A 121 27.97 -2.19 21.37
CA MET A 121 28.94 -3.27 21.09
C MET A 121 29.13 -4.24 22.26
N GLN A 122 28.25 -4.18 23.26
CA GLN A 122 28.29 -5.11 24.39
C GLN A 122 27.65 -6.45 24.02
N ILE A 123 28.18 -7.51 24.57
CA ILE A 123 27.64 -8.86 24.39
C ILE A 123 26.35 -8.97 25.20
N VAL A 124 25.23 -9.18 24.50
CA VAL A 124 23.91 -9.39 25.11
C VAL A 124 23.68 -10.86 25.41
N TYR A 125 24.01 -11.74 24.45
CA TYR A 125 23.85 -13.16 24.59
C TYR A 125 25.07 -13.89 24.06
N ASN A 126 25.55 -14.87 24.85
CA ASN A 126 26.53 -15.85 24.43
C ASN A 126 25.84 -17.22 24.40
N LEU A 127 25.46 -17.69 23.23
CA LEU A 127 24.60 -18.86 23.08
C LEU A 127 25.25 -20.13 23.65
N ALA A 128 26.56 -20.28 23.45
CA ALA A 128 27.28 -21.47 23.93
C ALA A 128 27.38 -21.52 25.47
N GLN A 129 27.57 -20.38 26.14
CA GLN A 129 27.69 -20.33 27.60
C GLN A 129 26.33 -20.36 28.32
N GLN A 130 25.27 -19.93 27.63
CA GLN A 130 23.92 -19.81 28.21
C GLN A 130 23.02 -20.98 27.82
N ASP A 131 23.55 -21.98 27.10
CA ASP A 131 22.79 -23.13 26.58
C ASP A 131 21.54 -22.69 25.77
N MET A 132 21.73 -21.67 24.93
CA MET A 132 20.68 -21.07 24.14
C MET A 132 20.86 -21.39 22.66
N VAL A 133 19.75 -21.38 21.94
CA VAL A 133 19.71 -21.55 20.48
C VAL A 133 19.02 -20.36 19.83
N ALA A 134 19.63 -19.84 18.79
CA ALA A 134 19.02 -18.75 17.99
C ALA A 134 18.70 -19.21 16.58
N LEU A 135 17.53 -18.81 16.07
CA LEU A 135 17.14 -19.00 14.68
C LEU A 135 17.41 -17.71 13.91
N ARG A 136 18.33 -17.78 12.95
CA ARG A 136 18.62 -16.68 12.04
C ARG A 136 17.83 -16.86 10.75
N CYS A 137 16.93 -15.90 10.47
CA CYS A 137 16.22 -15.80 9.19
C CYS A 137 16.78 -14.62 8.39
N VAL A 138 17.11 -14.85 7.13
CA VAL A 138 17.60 -13.81 6.23
C VAL A 138 16.74 -13.79 4.97
N PHE A 139 16.20 -12.62 4.66
CA PHE A 139 15.50 -12.33 3.43
C PHE A 139 16.03 -11.01 2.85
N ARG A 140 16.31 -10.99 1.56
CA ARG A 140 16.79 -9.78 0.87
C ARG A 140 16.00 -9.56 -0.40
N ALA A 141 15.21 -8.51 -0.41
CA ALA A 141 14.46 -8.05 -1.56
C ALA A 141 14.79 -6.57 -1.84
N GLY A 142 14.62 -6.18 -3.06
CA GLY A 142 14.65 -4.78 -3.50
C GLY A 142 13.47 -4.54 -4.42
N TRP A 143 13.14 -3.27 -4.61
CA TRP A 143 12.11 -2.87 -5.55
C TRP A 143 12.54 -1.56 -6.23
N VAL A 144 12.01 -1.31 -7.40
CA VAL A 144 12.24 -0.10 -8.16
C VAL A 144 10.98 0.26 -8.94
N LEU A 145 10.73 1.55 -9.08
CA LEU A 145 9.72 2.09 -9.98
C LEU A 145 10.42 2.56 -11.25
N PRO A 146 10.43 1.76 -12.33
CA PRO A 146 10.91 2.24 -13.61
C PRO A 146 9.98 3.33 -14.12
N ASN A 147 10.55 4.44 -14.55
CA ASN A 147 9.82 5.58 -15.07
C ASN A 147 10.28 5.87 -16.50
N PRO A 148 9.79 5.11 -17.50
CA PRO A 148 10.20 5.28 -18.89
C PRO A 148 9.72 6.63 -19.42
N VAL A 149 10.47 7.22 -20.33
CA VAL A 149 10.10 8.48 -20.99
C VAL A 149 8.79 8.29 -21.74
N ASN A 150 7.87 9.22 -21.57
CA ASN A 150 6.58 9.24 -22.21
C ASN A 150 6.40 10.60 -22.92
N ARG A 151 5.49 10.67 -23.89
CA ARG A 151 5.26 11.89 -24.68
C ARG A 151 4.34 12.90 -24.01
N LEU A 152 3.58 12.51 -23.00
CA LEU A 152 2.67 13.39 -22.26
C LEU A 152 3.44 14.29 -21.32
N ASN A 153 4.39 13.73 -20.59
CA ASN A 153 5.29 14.48 -19.72
C ASN A 153 6.71 13.97 -19.95
N MET A 154 7.60 14.83 -20.44
CA MET A 154 8.99 14.46 -20.74
C MET A 154 9.89 14.56 -19.51
N GLU A 155 9.43 15.20 -18.43
CA GLU A 155 10.20 15.37 -17.21
C GLU A 155 10.00 14.16 -16.28
N ASN A 156 10.99 13.28 -16.26
CA ASN A 156 10.94 12.06 -15.43
C ASN A 156 10.87 12.36 -13.93
N GLU A 157 11.37 13.49 -13.47
CA GLU A 157 11.44 13.85 -12.06
C GLU A 157 10.08 14.28 -11.48
N SER A 158 9.16 14.75 -12.32
CA SER A 158 7.83 15.22 -11.92
C SER A 158 6.73 14.20 -12.16
N ARG A 159 7.07 13.02 -12.71
CA ARG A 159 6.09 12.02 -13.14
C ARG A 159 6.13 10.79 -12.26
N TYR A 160 4.99 10.40 -11.72
CA TYR A 160 4.87 9.29 -10.79
C TYR A 160 3.70 8.36 -11.14
N PRO A 161 3.89 7.03 -11.12
CA PRO A 161 2.82 6.06 -11.37
C PRO A 161 1.86 5.90 -10.18
N PHE A 162 2.08 6.62 -9.09
CA PHE A 162 1.27 6.57 -7.87
C PHE A 162 0.97 7.96 -7.37
N ALA A 163 -0.25 8.15 -6.88
CA ALA A 163 -0.66 9.33 -6.15
C ALA A 163 -1.22 8.96 -4.77
N VAL A 164 -1.13 9.90 -3.84
CA VAL A 164 -1.50 9.71 -2.44
C VAL A 164 -2.54 10.74 -2.05
N LEU A 165 -3.63 10.27 -1.44
CA LEU A 165 -4.57 11.13 -0.75
C LEU A 165 -4.07 11.38 0.66
N ALA A 166 -3.69 12.60 0.97
CA ALA A 166 -3.36 13.05 2.32
C ALA A 166 -4.63 13.23 3.18
N PRO A 167 -4.55 13.21 4.51
CA PRO A 167 -5.67 13.41 5.42
C PRO A 167 -6.23 14.83 5.43
#